data_b478310ab6dc479a48f06558e0179766
#
_entry.id   b478310ab6dc479a48f06558e0179766
#
_cell.length_a   1.000
_cell.length_b   1.000
_cell.length_c   1.000
_cell.angle_alpha   90.00
_cell.angle_beta   90.00
_cell.angle_gamma   90.00
#
_symmetry.space_group_name_H-M   'P 1'
#
loop_
_entity.id
_entity.type
_entity.pdbx_description
1 polymer ?
#
loop_
_entity_poly.entity_id
_entity_poly.type
_entity_poly.pdbx_seq_one_letter_code
_entity_poly.pdbx_strand_id
1 'polypeptide(L)'
;MVPEAVKQMIGKKSTPRIYEVTRLDIRKIADASGNRDPLYWDDDYAATTRYGGMIAPPDFFGWPLKWEPEQTFPNSNELSEYMFKELTKAGYNRAINAGMESEFYRPVRPGDTLVMVSEIIALEEKVGKTGGNMLISTVETTITNQNGDLVARQRESAIH
;
A
#
# COMPACT_ATOMS: atom_id res chain seq x y z
N MET A 1 -13.46 -2.78 25.27
CA MET A 1 -13.85 -1.42 24.76
C MET A 1 -12.56 -0.74 24.30
N VAL A 2 -12.49 -0.35 23.03
CA VAL A 2 -11.31 0.32 22.46
C VAL A 2 -10.99 1.58 23.27
N PRO A 3 -9.75 1.73 23.80
CA PRO A 3 -9.36 2.94 24.53
C PRO A 3 -9.56 4.20 23.67
N GLU A 4 -9.93 5.30 24.30
CA GLU A 4 -10.18 6.55 23.58
C GLU A 4 -8.97 7.05 22.79
N ALA A 5 -7.76 6.88 23.34
CA ALA A 5 -6.52 7.20 22.65
C ALA A 5 -6.34 6.43 21.33
N VAL A 6 -6.85 5.19 21.25
CA VAL A 6 -6.81 4.38 20.03
C VAL A 6 -7.83 4.90 19.02
N LYS A 7 -9.03 5.27 19.45
CA LYS A 7 -10.06 5.83 18.56
C LYS A 7 -9.61 7.16 17.92
N GLN A 8 -8.85 7.98 18.64
CA GLN A 8 -8.31 9.25 18.14
C GLN A 8 -7.27 9.09 17.03
N MET A 9 -6.84 7.87 16.74
CA MET A 9 -5.96 7.61 15.59
C MET A 9 -6.72 7.62 14.25
N ILE A 10 -8.03 7.42 14.25
CA ILE A 10 -8.84 7.45 13.02
C ILE A 10 -8.74 8.85 12.40
N GLY A 11 -8.53 8.89 11.09
CA GLY A 11 -8.34 10.11 10.32
C GLY A 11 -6.89 10.63 10.28
N LYS A 12 -5.96 10.02 11.02
CA LYS A 12 -4.54 10.39 10.92
C LYS A 12 -3.96 9.92 9.60
N LYS A 13 -3.20 10.81 8.98
CA LYS A 13 -2.56 10.59 7.67
C LYS A 13 -1.04 10.50 7.81
N SER A 14 -0.44 9.75 6.90
CA SER A 14 1.01 9.75 6.73
C SER A 14 1.49 11.01 6.04
N THR A 15 2.78 11.31 6.16
CA THR A 15 3.46 12.17 5.19
C THR A 15 3.34 11.56 3.78
N PRO A 16 3.19 12.39 2.73
CA PRO A 16 3.19 11.90 1.36
C PRO A 16 4.51 11.21 1.02
N ARG A 17 4.43 10.01 0.44
CA ARG A 17 5.58 9.34 -0.18
C ARG A 17 5.53 9.56 -1.68
N ILE A 18 6.65 9.99 -2.24
CA ILE A 18 6.77 10.27 -3.68
C ILE A 18 7.63 9.19 -4.30
N TYR A 19 7.17 8.64 -5.42
CA TYR A 19 7.86 7.58 -6.13
C TYR A 19 7.84 7.82 -7.64
N GLU A 20 9.02 7.82 -8.26
CA GLU A 20 9.18 7.90 -9.70
C GLU A 20 9.24 6.48 -10.30
N VAL A 21 8.31 6.17 -11.18
CA VAL A 21 8.15 4.86 -11.80
C VAL A 21 9.14 4.67 -12.92
N THR A 22 10.01 3.67 -12.83
CA THR A 22 10.92 3.32 -13.91
C THR A 22 10.50 2.03 -14.62
N ARG A 23 10.94 1.85 -15.88
CA ARG A 23 10.78 0.59 -16.60
C ARG A 23 11.39 -0.59 -15.85
N LEU A 24 12.52 -0.34 -15.20
CA LEU A 24 13.23 -1.36 -14.45
C LEU A 24 12.39 -1.85 -13.26
N ASP A 25 11.70 -0.96 -12.57
CA ASP A 25 10.84 -1.32 -11.44
C ASP A 25 9.66 -2.19 -11.91
N ILE A 26 9.05 -1.84 -13.04
CA ILE A 26 7.97 -2.64 -13.64
C ILE A 26 8.46 -4.06 -13.98
N ARG A 27 9.62 -4.15 -14.63
CA ARG A 27 10.21 -5.45 -14.98
C ARG A 27 10.62 -6.27 -13.76
N LYS A 28 11.17 -5.64 -12.72
CA LYS A 28 11.49 -6.33 -11.46
C LYS A 28 10.28 -6.94 -10.80
N ILE A 29 9.16 -6.23 -10.76
CA ILE A 29 7.91 -6.75 -10.19
C ILE A 29 7.35 -7.88 -11.05
N ALA A 30 7.30 -7.70 -12.37
CA ALA A 30 6.86 -8.74 -13.28
C ALA A 30 7.72 -10.02 -13.16
N ASP A 31 9.04 -9.87 -12.99
CA ASP A 31 9.94 -11.01 -12.78
C ASP A 31 9.72 -11.69 -11.43
N ALA A 32 9.60 -10.91 -10.35
CA ALA A 32 9.38 -11.43 -9.01
C ALA A 32 8.04 -12.17 -8.86
N SER A 33 6.99 -11.72 -9.57
CA SER A 33 5.69 -12.40 -9.61
C SER A 33 5.60 -13.51 -10.65
N GLY A 34 6.67 -13.76 -11.42
CA GLY A 34 6.69 -14.74 -12.50
C GLY A 34 5.83 -14.35 -13.70
N ASN A 35 5.42 -13.09 -13.81
CA ASN A 35 4.55 -12.61 -14.88
C ASN A 35 5.36 -12.41 -16.18
N ARG A 36 5.06 -13.22 -17.19
CA ARG A 36 5.75 -13.23 -18.49
C ARG A 36 4.92 -12.57 -19.60
N ASP A 37 3.87 -11.85 -19.25
CA ASP A 37 3.05 -11.13 -20.24
C ASP A 37 3.96 -10.11 -20.98
N PRO A 38 4.01 -10.16 -22.32
CA PRO A 38 4.86 -9.27 -23.12
C PRO A 38 4.52 -7.78 -22.91
N LEU A 39 3.35 -7.45 -22.36
CA LEU A 39 2.97 -6.09 -21.97
C LEU A 39 4.01 -5.42 -21.04
N TYR A 40 4.73 -6.22 -20.22
CA TYR A 40 5.70 -5.72 -19.24
C TYR A 40 7.15 -5.84 -19.72
N TRP A 41 7.38 -6.48 -20.87
CA TRP A 41 8.72 -6.82 -21.33
C TRP A 41 9.07 -6.26 -22.70
N ASP A 42 8.10 -6.20 -23.61
CA ASP A 42 8.24 -5.86 -25.02
C ASP A 42 7.52 -4.54 -25.33
N ASP A 43 8.29 -3.50 -25.63
CA ASP A 43 7.74 -2.16 -25.88
C ASP A 43 6.95 -2.12 -27.19
N ASP A 44 7.37 -2.85 -28.22
CA ASP A 44 6.68 -2.88 -29.51
C ASP A 44 5.33 -3.58 -29.37
N TYR A 45 5.30 -4.70 -28.67
CA TYR A 45 4.04 -5.36 -28.34
C TYR A 45 3.13 -4.46 -27.49
N ALA A 46 3.66 -3.87 -26.42
CA ALA A 46 2.90 -3.01 -25.52
C ALA A 46 2.27 -1.81 -26.27
N ALA A 47 2.97 -1.25 -27.25
CA ALA A 47 2.46 -0.16 -28.08
C ALA A 47 1.25 -0.58 -28.94
N THR A 48 1.12 -1.86 -29.31
CA THR A 48 -0.03 -2.37 -30.08
C THR A 48 -1.27 -2.62 -29.22
N THR A 49 -1.12 -2.65 -27.91
CA THR A 49 -2.24 -2.92 -26.98
C THR A 49 -3.16 -1.70 -26.80
N ARG A 50 -4.32 -1.92 -26.19
CA ARG A 50 -5.22 -0.82 -25.80
C ARG A 50 -4.55 0.24 -24.89
N TYR A 51 -3.43 -0.09 -24.29
CA TYR A 51 -2.69 0.81 -23.39
C TYR A 51 -1.73 1.73 -24.16
N GLY A 52 -1.36 1.40 -25.41
CA GLY A 52 -0.49 2.20 -26.24
C GLY A 52 0.94 2.31 -25.71
N GLY A 53 1.39 1.36 -24.89
CA GLY A 53 2.70 1.28 -24.28
C GLY A 53 2.73 0.47 -23.00
N MET A 54 3.93 0.29 -22.44
CA MET A 54 4.14 -0.43 -21.19
C MET A 54 3.35 0.20 -20.03
N ILE A 55 2.77 -0.66 -19.20
CA ILE A 55 2.13 -0.29 -17.93
C ILE A 55 2.69 -1.12 -16.79
N ALA A 56 2.49 -0.71 -15.54
CA ALA A 56 2.82 -1.51 -14.38
C ALA A 56 1.79 -2.62 -14.15
N PRO A 57 2.19 -3.80 -13.66
CA PRO A 57 1.26 -4.85 -13.26
C PRO A 57 0.47 -4.44 -12.01
N PRO A 58 -0.71 -5.05 -11.77
CA PRO A 58 -1.57 -4.66 -10.64
C PRO A 58 -0.92 -4.80 -9.25
N ASP A 59 0.02 -5.70 -9.09
CA ASP A 59 0.77 -5.95 -7.86
C ASP A 59 1.94 -4.96 -7.61
N PHE A 60 2.12 -4.00 -8.53
CA PHE A 60 3.19 -2.99 -8.46
C PHE A 60 3.24 -2.23 -7.13
N PHE A 61 2.10 -1.94 -6.53
CA PHE A 61 2.02 -1.18 -5.27
C PHE A 61 2.29 -2.01 -4.01
N GLY A 62 2.35 -3.33 -4.11
CA GLY A 62 2.58 -4.24 -2.98
C GLY A 62 4.06 -4.39 -2.59
N TRP A 63 4.98 -3.79 -3.36
CA TRP A 63 6.42 -3.96 -3.14
C TRP A 63 7.10 -2.69 -2.66
N PRO A 64 8.18 -2.80 -1.88
CA PRO A 64 9.08 -1.68 -1.64
C PRO A 64 9.72 -1.29 -2.96
N LEU A 65 9.21 -0.22 -3.55
CA LEU A 65 9.55 0.19 -4.90
C LEU A 65 10.98 0.73 -5.03
N LYS A 66 11.59 1.20 -3.93
CA LYS A 66 13.01 1.55 -3.87
C LYS A 66 13.65 0.97 -2.61
N TRP A 67 14.75 0.30 -2.79
CA TRP A 67 15.70 0.05 -1.73
C TRP A 67 16.83 1.09 -1.86
N GLU A 68 16.93 2.00 -0.92
CA GLU A 68 18.12 2.79 -0.68
C GLU A 68 18.87 2.17 0.50
N PRO A 69 20.17 1.82 0.33
CA PRO A 69 20.93 1.11 1.37
C PRO A 69 21.02 1.83 2.72
N GLU A 70 20.78 3.14 2.73
CA GLU A 70 20.84 3.99 3.91
C GLU A 70 19.49 4.09 4.67
N GLN A 71 18.42 3.57 4.10
CA GLN A 71 17.11 3.52 4.76
C GLN A 71 16.91 2.16 5.42
N THR A 72 17.07 2.10 6.71
CA THR A 72 16.64 0.97 7.55
C THR A 72 15.14 0.75 7.33
N PHE A 73 14.77 -0.24 6.50
CA PHE A 73 13.40 -0.64 6.20
C PHE A 73 12.47 0.53 5.82
N PRO A 74 12.49 0.97 4.55
CA PRO A 74 11.69 2.10 4.08
C PRO A 74 10.17 1.90 4.12
N ASN A 75 9.69 0.81 4.66
CA ASN A 75 8.26 0.47 4.75
C ASN A 75 7.61 0.77 6.09
N SER A 76 8.36 1.15 7.09
CA SER A 76 7.74 1.74 8.26
C SER A 76 7.36 3.18 7.90
N ASN A 77 6.19 3.31 7.31
CA ASN A 77 5.48 4.55 7.24
C ASN A 77 5.33 5.04 8.68
N GLU A 78 5.73 6.30 8.97
CA GLU A 78 5.61 6.93 10.29
C GLU A 78 4.24 6.69 10.92
N LEU A 79 3.20 6.60 10.09
CA LEU A 79 1.84 6.28 10.51
C LEU A 79 1.72 4.86 11.06
N SER A 80 2.35 3.88 10.41
CA SER A 80 2.34 2.48 10.86
C SER A 80 3.11 2.29 12.15
N GLU A 81 4.26 2.96 12.29
CA GLU A 81 5.04 2.96 13.54
C GLU A 81 4.27 3.62 14.67
N TYR A 82 3.66 4.77 14.38
CA TYR A 82 2.81 5.47 15.33
C TYR A 82 1.65 4.57 15.77
N MET A 83 0.93 3.98 14.82
CA MET A 83 -0.20 3.08 15.09
C MET A 83 0.25 1.88 15.92
N PHE A 84 1.33 1.21 15.55
CA PHE A 84 1.86 0.06 16.28
C PHE A 84 2.23 0.42 17.72
N LYS A 85 2.90 1.56 17.93
CA LYS A 85 3.27 2.07 19.24
C LYS A 85 2.05 2.32 20.14
N GLU A 86 1.01 2.99 19.62
CA GLU A 86 -0.19 3.30 20.41
C GLU A 86 -1.03 2.04 20.67
N LEU A 87 -1.11 1.12 19.72
CA LEU A 87 -1.78 -0.17 19.91
C LEU A 87 -1.06 -1.04 20.94
N THR A 88 0.27 -1.06 20.92
CA THR A 88 1.08 -1.79 21.92
C THR A 88 0.83 -1.25 23.33
N LYS A 89 0.76 0.07 23.52
CA LYS A 89 0.41 0.70 24.80
C LYS A 89 -0.99 0.29 25.29
N ALA A 90 -1.90 0.06 24.35
CA ALA A 90 -3.27 -0.37 24.63
C ALA A 90 -3.39 -1.90 24.87
N GLY A 91 -2.27 -2.65 24.79
CA GLY A 91 -2.23 -4.10 25.03
C GLY A 91 -2.32 -4.95 23.77
N TYR A 92 -2.37 -4.35 22.58
CA TYR A 92 -2.38 -5.06 21.30
C TYR A 92 -0.95 -5.20 20.76
N ASN A 93 -0.28 -6.31 21.08
CA ASN A 93 1.17 -6.50 20.86
C ASN A 93 1.49 -7.32 19.60
N ARG A 94 0.47 -7.75 18.88
CA ARG A 94 0.61 -8.60 17.69
C ARG A 94 -0.15 -7.98 16.54
N ALA A 95 0.36 -8.18 15.33
CA ALA A 95 -0.34 -7.81 14.12
C ALA A 95 -0.28 -8.98 13.14
N ILE A 96 -1.42 -9.34 12.58
CA ILE A 96 -1.57 -10.36 11.55
C ILE A 96 -2.28 -9.69 10.37
N ASN A 97 -1.69 -9.80 9.18
CA ASN A 97 -2.35 -9.30 7.97
C ASN A 97 -3.68 -10.04 7.78
N ALA A 98 -4.77 -9.29 7.69
CA ALA A 98 -6.13 -9.81 7.50
C ALA A 98 -6.61 -9.72 6.05
N GLY A 99 -5.86 -9.04 5.19
CA GLY A 99 -6.14 -8.91 3.78
C GLY A 99 -5.84 -7.53 3.23
N MET A 100 -5.84 -7.46 1.91
CA MET A 100 -5.70 -6.22 1.15
C MET A 100 -6.71 -6.20 0.01
N GLU A 101 -7.34 -5.05 -0.17
CA GLU A 101 -8.23 -4.75 -1.29
C GLU A 101 -7.63 -3.61 -2.10
N SER A 102 -7.62 -3.74 -3.42
CA SER A 102 -7.08 -2.70 -4.31
C SER A 102 -8.08 -2.35 -5.40
N GLU A 103 -8.33 -1.07 -5.58
CA GLU A 103 -9.14 -0.51 -6.65
C GLU A 103 -8.22 0.26 -7.60
N PHE A 104 -8.25 -0.07 -8.90
CA PHE A 104 -7.42 0.56 -9.92
C PHE A 104 -8.27 1.44 -10.83
N TYR A 105 -7.90 2.69 -10.97
CA TYR A 105 -8.63 3.68 -11.77
C TYR A 105 -7.89 4.06 -13.05
N ARG A 106 -6.55 4.04 -13.02
CA ARG A 106 -5.69 4.38 -14.16
C ARG A 106 -4.48 3.46 -14.23
N PRO A 107 -4.00 3.11 -15.43
CA PRO A 107 -2.74 2.40 -15.57
C PRO A 107 -1.59 3.29 -15.13
N VAL A 108 -0.61 2.69 -14.47
CA VAL A 108 0.68 3.33 -14.14
C VAL A 108 1.67 3.08 -15.27
N ARG A 109 2.43 4.09 -15.62
CA ARG A 109 3.37 4.04 -16.75
C ARG A 109 4.79 4.39 -16.30
N PRO A 110 5.81 3.91 -17.03
CA PRO A 110 7.17 4.44 -16.86
C PRO A 110 7.18 5.96 -17.03
N GLY A 111 7.83 6.67 -16.10
CA GLY A 111 7.89 8.12 -16.06
C GLY A 111 6.79 8.79 -15.21
N ASP A 112 5.81 8.03 -14.73
CA ASP A 112 4.86 8.58 -13.76
C ASP A 112 5.55 8.86 -12.44
N THR A 113 5.15 9.97 -11.81
CA THR A 113 5.49 10.27 -10.41
C THR A 113 4.25 10.03 -9.56
N LEU A 114 4.33 9.03 -8.69
CA LEU A 114 3.23 8.66 -7.82
C LEU A 114 3.39 9.34 -6.45
N VAL A 115 2.27 9.84 -5.93
CA VAL A 115 2.17 10.38 -4.57
C VAL A 115 1.22 9.46 -3.79
N MET A 116 1.72 8.89 -2.70
CA MET A 116 1.00 7.95 -1.86
C MET A 116 0.78 8.53 -0.47
N VAL A 117 -0.48 8.59 -0.03
CA VAL A 117 -0.87 9.04 1.31
C VAL A 117 -1.72 7.96 1.95
N SER A 118 -1.30 7.49 3.13
CA SER A 118 -2.04 6.50 3.91
C SER A 118 -2.83 7.19 5.03
N GLU A 119 -4.01 6.68 5.33
CA GLU A 119 -4.91 7.17 6.38
C GLU A 119 -5.47 5.99 7.18
N ILE A 120 -5.51 6.10 8.51
CA ILE A 120 -6.21 5.14 9.35
C ILE A 120 -7.70 5.43 9.25
N ILE A 121 -8.46 4.57 8.57
CA ILE A 121 -9.89 4.79 8.30
C ILE A 121 -10.81 4.06 9.27
N ALA A 122 -10.35 2.96 9.89
CA ALA A 122 -11.15 2.21 10.85
C ALA A 122 -10.31 1.50 11.90
N LEU A 123 -10.87 1.41 13.11
CA LEU A 123 -10.36 0.65 14.26
C LEU A 123 -11.57 0.01 14.96
N GLU A 124 -11.76 -1.29 14.75
CA GLU A 124 -12.95 -2.02 15.19
C GLU A 124 -12.58 -3.12 16.19
N GLU A 125 -13.20 -3.11 17.36
CA GLU A 125 -13.07 -4.20 18.33
C GLU A 125 -14.04 -5.33 17.98
N LYS A 126 -13.53 -6.54 17.96
CA LYS A 126 -14.34 -7.76 17.80
C LYS A 126 -13.98 -8.77 18.88
N VAL A 127 -14.96 -9.56 19.28
CA VAL A 127 -14.75 -10.70 20.18
C VAL A 127 -14.44 -11.92 19.33
N GLY A 128 -13.27 -12.51 19.54
CA GLY A 128 -12.88 -13.73 18.86
C GLY A 128 -13.69 -14.94 19.31
N LYS A 129 -13.69 -15.99 18.51
CA LYS A 129 -14.42 -17.25 18.82
C LYS A 129 -14.02 -17.89 20.15
N THR A 130 -12.80 -17.63 20.62
CA THR A 130 -12.26 -18.12 21.91
C THR A 130 -12.47 -17.14 23.07
N GLY A 131 -13.24 -16.06 22.85
CA GLY A 131 -13.56 -15.05 23.88
C GLY A 131 -12.51 -13.96 24.10
N GLY A 132 -11.40 -13.96 23.33
CA GLY A 132 -10.41 -12.88 23.38
C GLY A 132 -10.87 -11.65 22.58
N ASN A 133 -10.52 -10.46 23.06
CA ASN A 133 -10.74 -9.23 22.30
C ASN A 133 -9.69 -9.12 21.20
N MET A 134 -10.14 -8.79 20.00
CA MET A 134 -9.31 -8.49 18.83
C MET A 134 -9.63 -7.07 18.37
N LEU A 135 -8.64 -6.37 17.92
CA LEU A 135 -8.82 -5.10 17.24
C LEU A 135 -8.49 -5.28 15.75
N ILE A 136 -9.39 -4.86 14.88
CA ILE A 136 -9.14 -4.80 13.43
C ILE A 136 -8.84 -3.36 13.07
N SER A 137 -7.66 -3.12 12.52
CA SER A 137 -7.30 -1.84 11.92
C SER A 137 -7.45 -1.89 10.41
N THR A 138 -7.92 -0.80 9.81
CA THR A 138 -7.92 -0.63 8.36
C THR A 138 -7.24 0.69 7.99
N VAL A 139 -6.24 0.59 7.13
CA VAL A 139 -5.52 1.72 6.57
C VAL A 139 -5.84 1.81 5.08
N GLU A 140 -6.26 2.98 4.63
CA GLU A 140 -6.45 3.25 3.21
C GLU A 140 -5.26 4.07 2.68
N THR A 141 -4.65 3.62 1.59
CA THR A 141 -3.64 4.38 0.86
C THR A 141 -4.23 4.88 -0.45
N THR A 142 -4.28 6.18 -0.61
CA THR A 142 -4.64 6.86 -1.85
C THR A 142 -3.38 7.11 -2.66
N ILE A 143 -3.41 6.75 -3.94
CA ILE A 143 -2.29 6.87 -4.87
C ILE A 143 -2.73 7.77 -6.02
N THR A 144 -2.02 8.88 -6.19
CA THR A 144 -2.25 9.84 -7.29
C THR A 144 -1.00 9.96 -8.16
N ASN A 145 -1.18 10.40 -9.41
CA ASN A 145 -0.05 10.70 -10.30
C ASN A 145 0.40 12.17 -10.19
N GLN A 146 1.38 12.57 -10.99
CA GLN A 146 1.92 13.94 -11.06
C GLN A 146 0.89 15.02 -11.42
N ASN A 147 -0.24 14.63 -12.01
CA ASN A 147 -1.33 15.54 -12.38
C ASN A 147 -2.40 15.65 -11.28
N GLY A 148 -2.24 14.90 -10.16
CA GLY A 148 -3.24 14.77 -9.12
C GLY A 148 -4.39 13.81 -9.46
N ASP A 149 -4.33 13.09 -10.57
CA ASP A 149 -5.32 12.08 -10.92
C ASP A 149 -5.22 10.86 -9.99
N LEU A 150 -6.38 10.37 -9.54
CA LEU A 150 -6.45 9.13 -8.77
C LEU A 150 -6.05 7.94 -9.63
N VAL A 151 -5.03 7.22 -9.19
CA VAL A 151 -4.47 6.04 -9.87
C VAL A 151 -4.99 4.76 -9.24
N ALA A 152 -4.90 4.66 -7.91
CA ALA A 152 -5.38 3.50 -7.17
C ALA A 152 -5.75 3.87 -5.73
N ARG A 153 -6.57 3.01 -5.11
CA ARG A 153 -6.76 2.94 -3.66
C ARG A 153 -6.47 1.55 -3.17
N GLN A 154 -5.78 1.47 -2.05
CA GLN A 154 -5.52 0.20 -1.38
C GLN A 154 -6.02 0.30 0.05
N ARG A 155 -6.77 -0.72 0.49
CA ARG A 155 -7.19 -0.90 1.89
C ARG A 155 -6.50 -2.12 2.43
N GLU A 156 -5.69 -1.92 3.44
CA GLU A 156 -5.00 -2.99 4.15
C GLU A 156 -5.62 -3.14 5.53
N SER A 157 -6.00 -4.36 5.90
CA SER A 157 -6.55 -4.68 7.20
C SER A 157 -5.60 -5.57 7.98
N ALA A 158 -5.47 -5.31 9.28
CA ALA A 158 -4.69 -6.13 10.20
C ALA A 158 -5.50 -6.44 11.46
N ILE A 159 -5.29 -7.64 12.01
CA ILE A 159 -5.84 -8.09 13.30
C ILE A 159 -4.75 -7.95 14.35
N HIS A 160 -5.10 -7.32 15.45
CA HIS A 160 -4.23 -7.12 16.62
C HIS A 160 -4.78 -7.82 17.86
#